data_e2b69cf1babf76f8f85684752bef3238
#
_entry.id   e2b69cf1babf76f8f85684752bef3238
#
_cell.length_a   1.000
_cell.length_b   1.000
_cell.length_c   1.000
_cell.angle_alpha   90.00
_cell.angle_beta   90.00
_cell.angle_gamma   90.00
#
_symmetry.space_group_name_H-M   'P 1'
#
loop_
_entity.id
_entity.type
_entity.pdbx_description
1 polymer ?
#
loop_
_entity_poly.entity_id
_entity_poly.type
_entity_poly.pdbx_seq_one_letter_code
_entity_poly.pdbx_strand_id
1 'polypeptide(L)'
;IIMIQNHNENNPDNRLKLTVLVGKKISAEKFNHLSALAKGDLNITIIQTDRPKQEAFRMDKSGEAKFLRQSTDDLALVGYFELAKELAHIPNLRAVFIPTSSGTTAQALGEEFQKLKLPIQIHIVQTTACHPIASSFPLTENAVGLKTASPNDKTSIAGAIVDKIAHRKEKVLAAIMASHGGAWIADNEEIRTAMKITHENADDLKISTNSALAVAGLIKAVKNGWQWDGPVACLITGK
;
A
#
# COMPACT_ATOMS: atom_id res chain seq x y z
N ILE A 1 13.04 11.62 4.61
CA ILE A 1 14.24 12.47 4.62
C ILE A 1 13.81 13.92 4.51
N ILE A 2 13.31 14.37 3.37
CA ILE A 2 12.95 15.77 3.06
C ILE A 2 12.11 16.42 4.18
N MET A 3 11.11 15.74 4.71
CA MET A 3 10.26 16.26 5.80
C MET A 3 11.06 16.56 7.07
N ILE A 4 12.05 15.72 7.40
CA ILE A 4 12.93 15.93 8.56
C ILE A 4 13.88 17.11 8.30
N GLN A 5 14.41 17.23 7.09
CA GLN A 5 15.25 18.36 6.68
C GLN A 5 14.47 19.68 6.81
N ASN A 6 13.29 19.76 6.21
CA ASN A 6 12.42 20.94 6.32
C ASN A 6 12.06 21.27 7.78
N HIS A 7 11.77 20.24 8.60
CA HIS A 7 11.53 20.45 10.03
C HIS A 7 12.75 21.05 10.72
N ASN A 8 13.93 20.49 10.48
CA ASN A 8 15.18 20.89 11.11
C ASN A 8 15.63 22.31 10.70
N GLU A 9 15.38 22.68 9.45
CA GLU A 9 15.62 24.05 8.95
C GLU A 9 14.74 25.07 9.67
N ASN A 10 13.46 24.75 9.88
CA ASN A 10 12.50 25.63 10.53
C ASN A 10 12.54 25.59 12.08
N ASN A 11 13.24 24.58 12.65
CA ASN A 11 13.35 24.39 14.11
C ASN A 11 14.78 24.07 14.52
N PRO A 12 15.72 25.03 14.42
CA PRO A 12 17.16 24.80 14.67
C PRO A 12 17.45 24.35 16.11
N ASP A 13 16.64 24.77 17.08
CA ASP A 13 16.81 24.43 18.50
C ASP A 13 16.16 23.09 18.87
N ASN A 14 15.31 22.52 17.98
CA ASN A 14 14.60 21.26 18.23
C ASN A 14 14.75 20.31 17.01
N ARG A 15 15.99 20.01 16.66
CA ARG A 15 16.28 19.16 15.51
C ARG A 15 15.97 17.70 15.78
N LEU A 16 15.29 17.08 14.82
CA LEU A 16 15.01 15.66 14.81
C LEU A 16 16.16 14.89 14.16
N LYS A 17 16.48 13.73 14.70
CA LYS A 17 17.39 12.76 14.08
C LYS A 17 16.58 11.68 13.37
N LEU A 18 17.02 11.27 12.19
CA LEU A 18 16.40 10.19 11.40
C LEU A 18 17.42 9.10 11.11
N THR A 19 17.12 7.88 11.51
CA THR A 19 17.85 6.68 11.08
C THR A 19 17.00 5.90 10.08
N VAL A 20 17.50 5.76 8.85
CA VAL A 20 16.86 5.00 7.78
C VAL A 20 17.54 3.64 7.68
N LEU A 21 16.83 2.59 8.07
CA LEU A 21 17.31 1.22 7.99
C LEU A 21 16.85 0.57 6.68
N VAL A 22 17.80 0.11 5.88
CA VAL A 22 17.51 -0.55 4.59
C VAL A 22 18.13 -1.94 4.53
N GLY A 23 17.46 -2.84 3.79
CA GLY A 23 17.99 -4.20 3.60
C GLY A 23 19.20 -4.21 2.68
N LYS A 24 20.17 -5.13 2.90
CA LYS A 24 21.36 -5.29 2.04
C LYS A 24 21.04 -5.61 0.58
N LYS A 25 19.81 -6.09 0.30
CA LYS A 25 19.31 -6.40 -1.06
C LYS A 25 18.59 -5.22 -1.74
N ILE A 26 18.64 -4.02 -1.17
CA ILE A 26 18.09 -2.83 -1.81
C ILE A 26 18.80 -2.60 -3.16
N SER A 27 18.08 -2.16 -4.18
CA SER A 27 18.72 -1.82 -5.46
C SER A 27 19.72 -0.66 -5.27
N ALA A 28 20.81 -0.71 -6.02
CA ALA A 28 21.84 0.34 -5.98
C ALA A 28 21.25 1.73 -6.30
N GLU A 29 20.33 1.81 -7.26
CA GLU A 29 19.64 3.04 -7.64
C GLU A 29 18.89 3.65 -6.44
N LYS A 30 18.06 2.85 -5.74
CA LYS A 30 17.32 3.31 -4.55
C LYS A 30 18.25 3.71 -3.41
N PHE A 31 19.31 2.94 -3.19
CA PHE A 31 20.27 3.25 -2.14
C PHE A 31 21.02 4.56 -2.43
N ASN A 32 21.49 4.75 -3.67
CA ASN A 32 22.17 5.96 -4.10
C ASN A 32 21.24 7.18 -4.01
N HIS A 33 19.96 7.04 -4.39
CA HIS A 33 18.97 8.09 -4.25
C HIS A 33 18.78 8.52 -2.79
N LEU A 34 18.59 7.55 -1.87
CA LEU A 34 18.49 7.85 -0.44
C LEU A 34 19.75 8.53 0.09
N SER A 35 20.93 8.02 -0.29
CA SER A 35 22.24 8.59 0.11
C SER A 35 22.43 10.02 -0.41
N ALA A 36 22.00 10.30 -1.64
CA ALA A 36 22.04 11.65 -2.21
C ALA A 36 21.13 12.62 -1.44
N LEU A 37 19.92 12.18 -1.07
CA LEU A 37 18.99 12.98 -0.26
C LEU A 37 19.51 13.28 1.14
N ALA A 38 20.28 12.37 1.74
CA ALA A 38 20.84 12.53 3.09
C ALA A 38 22.18 13.27 3.10
N LYS A 39 22.79 13.49 1.93
CA LYS A 39 24.16 14.03 1.81
C LYS A 39 24.28 15.40 2.47
N GLY A 40 25.22 15.48 3.43
CA GLY A 40 25.54 16.73 4.13
C GLY A 40 24.65 17.02 5.35
N ASP A 41 23.61 16.23 5.62
CA ASP A 41 22.79 16.39 6.83
C ASP A 41 23.25 15.43 7.92
N LEU A 42 23.87 15.97 8.98
CA LEU A 42 24.37 15.21 10.13
C LEU A 42 23.27 14.59 10.99
N ASN A 43 22.04 14.99 10.80
CA ASN A 43 20.90 14.43 11.53
C ASN A 43 20.27 13.22 10.83
N ILE A 44 20.74 12.86 9.62
CA ILE A 44 20.20 11.75 8.85
C ILE A 44 21.27 10.68 8.65
N THR A 45 20.97 9.48 9.13
CA THR A 45 21.86 8.31 9.00
C THR A 45 21.17 7.22 8.19
N ILE A 46 21.85 6.65 7.18
CA ILE A 46 21.37 5.50 6.41
C ILE A 46 22.21 4.29 6.75
N ILE A 47 21.57 3.23 7.21
CA ILE A 47 22.24 1.99 7.64
C ILE A 47 21.70 0.82 6.82
N GLN A 48 22.59 0.08 6.16
CA GLN A 48 22.28 -1.21 5.56
C GLN A 48 22.41 -2.34 6.58
N THR A 49 21.36 -3.15 6.71
CA THR A 49 21.35 -4.29 7.61
C THR A 49 20.62 -5.48 6.98
N ASP A 50 20.90 -6.69 7.47
CA ASP A 50 20.23 -7.90 7.01
C ASP A 50 18.75 -7.93 7.43
N ARG A 51 18.42 -7.32 8.56
CA ARG A 51 17.10 -7.39 9.19
C ARG A 51 16.59 -6.02 9.65
N PRO A 52 16.30 -5.08 8.72
CA PRO A 52 15.98 -3.70 9.05
C PRO A 52 14.77 -3.54 9.99
N LYS A 53 13.71 -4.35 9.81
CA LYS A 53 12.54 -4.30 10.70
C LYS A 53 12.88 -4.76 12.13
N GLN A 54 13.72 -5.77 12.29
CA GLN A 54 14.13 -6.27 13.62
C GLN A 54 15.04 -5.26 14.32
N GLU A 55 15.95 -4.64 13.57
CA GLU A 55 16.84 -3.62 14.10
C GLU A 55 16.05 -2.38 14.54
N ALA A 56 15.11 -1.89 13.72
CA ALA A 56 14.22 -0.82 14.11
C ALA A 56 13.41 -1.12 15.39
N PHE A 57 12.92 -2.37 15.52
CA PHE A 57 12.22 -2.81 16.73
C PHE A 57 13.17 -2.88 17.95
N ARG A 58 14.43 -3.29 17.77
CA ARG A 58 15.44 -3.29 18.83
C ARG A 58 15.70 -1.88 19.34
N MET A 59 15.91 -0.93 18.41
CA MET A 59 16.17 0.48 18.73
C MET A 59 14.98 1.12 19.49
N ASP A 60 13.76 0.79 19.09
CA ASP A 60 12.54 1.26 19.76
C ASP A 60 12.44 0.69 21.20
N LYS A 61 12.68 -0.60 21.35
CA LYS A 61 12.67 -1.30 22.65
C LYS A 61 13.75 -0.78 23.61
N SER A 62 14.92 -0.41 23.09
CA SER A 62 16.02 0.14 23.90
C SER A 62 15.85 1.63 24.21
N GLY A 63 14.85 2.30 23.64
CA GLY A 63 14.67 3.75 23.75
C GLY A 63 15.66 4.59 22.93
N GLU A 64 16.45 3.95 22.06
CA GLU A 64 17.43 4.60 21.19
C GLU A 64 16.75 5.45 20.10
N ALA A 65 15.65 4.95 19.53
CA ALA A 65 14.86 5.68 18.55
C ALA A 65 13.42 5.16 18.53
N LYS A 66 12.45 6.01 18.19
CA LYS A 66 11.07 5.60 17.95
C LYS A 66 10.93 4.93 16.58
N PHE A 67 10.40 3.72 16.54
CA PHE A 67 10.12 3.02 15.29
C PHE A 67 8.84 3.53 14.65
N LEU A 68 8.94 4.26 13.55
CA LEU A 68 7.82 4.76 12.75
C LEU A 68 7.28 3.62 11.87
N ARG A 69 6.37 2.81 12.42
CA ARG A 69 5.82 1.65 11.73
C ARG A 69 4.38 1.88 11.29
N GLN A 70 4.17 2.20 10.03
CA GLN A 70 2.83 2.46 9.45
C GLN A 70 1.82 1.32 9.70
N SER A 71 2.28 0.06 9.72
CA SER A 71 1.40 -1.10 9.86
C SER A 71 0.78 -1.24 11.25
N THR A 72 1.25 -0.51 12.27
CA THR A 72 0.78 -0.61 13.65
C THR A 72 0.55 0.76 14.32
N ASP A 73 1.10 1.83 13.78
CA ASP A 73 0.94 3.19 14.31
C ASP A 73 -0.25 3.88 13.64
N ASP A 74 -1.28 4.23 14.40
CA ASP A 74 -2.49 4.87 13.85
C ASP A 74 -2.26 6.33 13.45
N LEU A 75 -1.19 6.98 13.92
CA LEU A 75 -0.78 8.28 13.39
C LEU A 75 -0.46 8.24 11.89
N ALA A 76 -0.05 7.08 11.38
CA ALA A 76 0.18 6.89 9.95
C ALA A 76 -1.11 7.01 9.11
N LEU A 77 -2.29 6.79 9.69
CA LEU A 77 -3.58 6.90 8.98
C LEU A 77 -3.85 8.34 8.55
N VAL A 78 -3.45 9.32 9.40
CA VAL A 78 -3.72 10.75 9.17
C VAL A 78 -3.18 11.21 7.81
N GLY A 79 -1.99 10.75 7.40
CA GLY A 79 -1.42 11.08 6.09
C GLY A 79 -2.24 10.56 4.90
N TYR A 80 -3.03 9.50 5.09
CA TYR A 80 -3.90 8.94 4.05
C TYR A 80 -5.29 9.56 4.02
N PHE A 81 -5.69 10.31 5.05
CA PHE A 81 -6.96 11.05 5.05
C PHE A 81 -6.96 12.15 3.98
N GLU A 82 -5.81 12.76 3.71
CA GLU A 82 -5.70 13.73 2.61
C GLU A 82 -5.95 13.06 1.24
N LEU A 83 -5.39 11.86 1.02
CA LEU A 83 -5.68 11.08 -0.17
C LEU A 83 -7.18 10.75 -0.30
N ALA A 84 -7.86 10.44 0.81
CA ALA A 84 -9.29 10.20 0.79
C ALA A 84 -10.07 11.45 0.36
N LYS A 85 -9.66 12.63 0.82
CA LYS A 85 -10.27 13.91 0.41
C LYS A 85 -10.02 14.22 -1.07
N GLU A 86 -8.79 13.97 -1.57
CA GLU A 86 -8.47 14.12 -2.99
C GLU A 86 -9.36 13.21 -3.86
N LEU A 87 -9.50 11.94 -3.48
CA LEU A 87 -10.37 11.00 -4.17
C LEU A 87 -11.85 11.41 -4.13
N ALA A 88 -12.29 12.03 -3.04
CA ALA A 88 -13.63 12.54 -2.88
C ALA A 88 -13.99 13.68 -3.87
N HIS A 89 -13.00 14.35 -4.46
CA HIS A 89 -13.22 15.36 -5.51
C HIS A 89 -13.50 14.74 -6.89
N ILE A 90 -13.31 13.43 -7.07
CA ILE A 90 -13.66 12.76 -8.33
C ILE A 90 -15.20 12.61 -8.38
N PRO A 91 -15.88 13.28 -9.31
CA PRO A 91 -17.35 13.26 -9.35
C PRO A 91 -17.88 11.83 -9.51
N ASN A 92 -18.80 11.43 -8.66
CA ASN A 92 -19.45 10.11 -8.69
C ASN A 92 -18.49 8.91 -8.61
N LEU A 93 -17.33 9.05 -7.97
CA LEU A 93 -16.42 7.92 -7.73
C LEU A 93 -17.16 6.80 -7.00
N ARG A 94 -17.09 5.57 -7.54
CA ARG A 94 -17.81 4.41 -7.01
C ARG A 94 -16.94 3.41 -6.26
N ALA A 95 -15.70 3.25 -6.70
CA ALA A 95 -14.80 2.28 -6.09
C ALA A 95 -13.34 2.72 -6.16
N VAL A 96 -12.53 2.24 -5.21
CA VAL A 96 -11.08 2.40 -5.21
C VAL A 96 -10.43 1.05 -5.04
N PHE A 97 -9.53 0.68 -5.98
CA PHE A 97 -8.71 -0.53 -5.93
C PHE A 97 -7.33 -0.21 -5.35
N ILE A 98 -6.94 -0.96 -4.31
CA ILE A 98 -5.80 -0.63 -3.44
C ILE A 98 -4.84 -1.81 -3.38
N PRO A 99 -3.60 -1.71 -3.90
CA PRO A 99 -2.55 -2.70 -3.65
C PRO A 99 -2.27 -2.75 -2.15
N THR A 100 -2.43 -3.92 -1.53
CA THR A 100 -2.49 -3.99 -0.07
C THR A 100 -1.49 -4.99 0.51
N SER A 101 -0.55 -4.51 1.33
CA SER A 101 0.31 -5.34 2.18
C SER A 101 -0.20 -5.34 3.62
N SER A 102 0.07 -4.28 4.38
CA SER A 102 -0.35 -4.15 5.79
C SER A 102 -1.80 -3.71 5.98
N GLY A 103 -2.40 -3.05 4.99
CA GLY A 103 -3.76 -2.53 5.05
C GLY A 103 -3.89 -1.07 5.50
N THR A 104 -2.80 -0.35 5.76
CA THR A 104 -2.85 1.03 6.27
C THR A 104 -3.67 1.96 5.38
N THR A 105 -3.40 1.96 4.07
CA THR A 105 -4.14 2.79 3.09
C THR A 105 -5.61 2.40 3.04
N ALA A 106 -5.92 1.11 2.96
CA ALA A 106 -7.29 0.62 2.87
C ALA A 106 -8.12 0.97 4.12
N GLN A 107 -7.54 0.82 5.31
CA GLN A 107 -8.18 1.24 6.56
C GLN A 107 -8.44 2.75 6.55
N ALA A 108 -7.42 3.56 6.26
CA ALA A 108 -7.54 5.01 6.33
C ALA A 108 -8.58 5.55 5.34
N LEU A 109 -8.57 5.07 4.09
CA LEU A 109 -9.57 5.46 3.09
C LEU A 109 -10.98 5.04 3.51
N GLY A 110 -11.13 3.80 4.00
CA GLY A 110 -12.44 3.31 4.45
C GLY A 110 -13.00 4.10 5.63
N GLU A 111 -12.19 4.39 6.64
CA GLU A 111 -12.60 5.21 7.80
C GLU A 111 -12.95 6.65 7.39
N GLU A 112 -12.16 7.28 6.51
CA GLU A 112 -12.45 8.66 6.11
C GLU A 112 -13.65 8.74 5.15
N PHE A 113 -13.82 7.81 4.21
CA PHE A 113 -15.03 7.76 3.37
C PHE A 113 -16.29 7.54 4.19
N GLN A 114 -16.25 6.68 5.20
CA GLN A 114 -17.36 6.49 6.13
C GLN A 114 -17.70 7.77 6.89
N LYS A 115 -16.70 8.46 7.43
CA LYS A 115 -16.84 9.74 8.13
C LYS A 115 -17.43 10.83 7.23
N LEU A 116 -16.99 10.89 5.97
CA LEU A 116 -17.51 11.81 4.95
C LEU A 116 -18.85 11.35 4.35
N LYS A 117 -19.37 10.20 4.75
CA LYS A 117 -20.61 9.59 4.22
C LYS A 117 -20.58 9.39 2.70
N LEU A 118 -19.43 9.05 2.16
CA LEU A 118 -19.24 8.81 0.72
C LEU A 118 -19.47 7.31 0.43
N PRO A 119 -20.32 6.97 -0.57
CA PRO A 119 -20.63 5.60 -0.95
C PRO A 119 -19.54 5.00 -1.88
N ILE A 120 -18.28 5.13 -1.48
CA ILE A 120 -17.13 4.66 -2.28
C ILE A 120 -16.69 3.29 -1.76
N GLN A 121 -16.72 2.29 -2.62
CA GLN A 121 -16.33 0.92 -2.30
C GLN A 121 -14.80 0.79 -2.14
N ILE A 122 -14.39 0.07 -1.11
CA ILE A 122 -12.99 -0.27 -0.86
C ILE A 122 -12.70 -1.68 -1.40
N HIS A 123 -11.85 -1.77 -2.41
CA HIS A 123 -11.37 -3.04 -2.94
C HIS A 123 -9.88 -3.19 -2.67
N ILE A 124 -9.50 -4.23 -1.92
CA ILE A 124 -8.09 -4.54 -1.71
C ILE A 124 -7.61 -5.58 -2.70
N VAL A 125 -6.33 -5.50 -3.07
CA VAL A 125 -5.69 -6.49 -3.94
C VAL A 125 -4.39 -6.96 -3.32
N GLN A 126 -4.29 -8.27 -3.12
CA GLN A 126 -3.10 -8.96 -2.61
C GLN A 126 -2.59 -9.97 -3.65
N THR A 127 -1.47 -10.62 -3.36
CA THR A 127 -0.84 -11.57 -4.29
C THR A 127 -1.08 -13.02 -3.88
N THR A 128 -0.99 -13.96 -4.81
CA THR A 128 -1.01 -15.40 -4.51
C THR A 128 0.05 -15.81 -3.50
N ALA A 129 1.20 -15.12 -3.47
CA ALA A 129 2.29 -15.38 -2.53
C ALA A 129 2.05 -14.84 -1.11
N CYS A 130 1.22 -13.79 -0.95
CA CYS A 130 0.94 -13.16 0.35
C CYS A 130 -0.41 -12.47 0.34
N HIS A 131 -1.43 -13.09 0.98
CA HIS A 131 -2.82 -12.61 0.98
C HIS A 131 -3.57 -12.81 2.31
N PRO A 132 -2.98 -12.42 3.47
CA PRO A 132 -3.55 -12.74 4.78
C PRO A 132 -4.86 -12.00 5.07
N ILE A 133 -5.15 -10.88 4.38
CA ILE A 133 -6.41 -10.15 4.53
C ILE A 133 -7.45 -10.74 3.58
N ALA A 134 -7.11 -10.87 2.30
CA ALA A 134 -8.04 -11.34 1.28
C ALA A 134 -8.54 -12.76 1.56
N SER A 135 -7.68 -13.65 2.08
CA SER A 135 -8.08 -15.02 2.47
C SER A 135 -9.04 -15.09 3.66
N SER A 136 -9.14 -14.00 4.43
CA SER A 136 -10.07 -13.92 5.58
C SER A 136 -11.38 -13.20 5.22
N PHE A 137 -11.50 -12.68 3.99
CA PHE A 137 -12.73 -12.05 3.52
C PHE A 137 -13.80 -13.13 3.30
N PRO A 138 -15.04 -12.96 3.80
CA PRO A 138 -16.10 -13.93 3.63
C PRO A 138 -16.38 -14.24 2.15
N LEU A 139 -16.46 -15.52 1.81
CA LEU A 139 -16.89 -15.96 0.47
C LEU A 139 -18.40 -15.73 0.35
N THR A 140 -18.80 -14.54 -0.05
CA THR A 140 -20.16 -14.26 -0.51
C THR A 140 -20.27 -14.65 -1.99
N GLU A 141 -21.50 -14.75 -2.51
CA GLU A 141 -21.73 -15.07 -3.93
C GLU A 141 -20.99 -14.11 -4.87
N ASN A 142 -20.73 -12.87 -4.42
CA ASN A 142 -19.99 -11.84 -5.14
C ASN A 142 -18.45 -11.93 -4.96
N ALA A 143 -17.94 -12.81 -4.09
CA ALA A 143 -16.50 -12.98 -3.82
C ALA A 143 -15.86 -14.13 -4.61
N VAL A 144 -16.40 -14.48 -5.78
CA VAL A 144 -16.00 -15.63 -6.61
C VAL A 144 -14.53 -15.57 -7.07
N GLY A 145 -13.91 -14.39 -7.06
CA GLY A 145 -12.50 -14.21 -7.45
C GLY A 145 -11.46 -14.85 -6.52
N LEU A 146 -11.85 -15.28 -5.31
CA LEU A 146 -10.95 -15.92 -4.33
C LEU A 146 -10.65 -17.40 -4.64
N LYS A 147 -11.45 -18.05 -5.50
CA LYS A 147 -11.33 -19.51 -5.74
C LYS A 147 -10.15 -19.94 -6.64
N THR A 148 -9.39 -19.03 -7.21
CA THR A 148 -8.36 -19.34 -8.20
C THR A 148 -6.94 -18.91 -7.85
N ALA A 149 -6.62 -18.76 -6.54
CA ALA A 149 -5.21 -18.68 -6.17
C ALA A 149 -4.56 -20.03 -6.51
N SER A 150 -3.74 -20.05 -7.55
CA SER A 150 -2.94 -21.24 -7.87
C SER A 150 -2.03 -21.54 -6.68
N PRO A 151 -2.01 -22.77 -6.15
CA PRO A 151 -1.17 -23.11 -5.00
C PRO A 151 0.33 -22.98 -5.25
N ASN A 152 0.73 -22.69 -6.50
CA ASN A 152 2.11 -22.82 -6.96
C ASN A 152 2.95 -21.54 -6.95
N ASP A 153 2.37 -20.35 -6.75
CA ASP A 153 3.15 -19.12 -6.73
C ASP A 153 3.74 -18.87 -5.34
N LYS A 154 4.89 -19.45 -5.08
CA LYS A 154 5.67 -19.20 -3.84
C LYS A 154 6.26 -17.79 -3.79
N THR A 155 6.31 -17.08 -4.91
CA THR A 155 6.90 -15.75 -5.05
C THR A 155 6.04 -14.85 -5.91
N SER A 156 6.02 -13.55 -5.58
CA SER A 156 5.33 -12.54 -6.40
C SER A 156 6.30 -11.53 -6.96
N ILE A 157 6.06 -11.09 -8.21
CA ILE A 157 6.76 -9.95 -8.80
C ILE A 157 6.39 -8.62 -8.11
N ALA A 158 5.23 -8.55 -7.44
CA ALA A 158 4.86 -7.42 -6.58
C ALA A 158 5.53 -7.53 -5.21
N GLY A 159 6.82 -7.29 -5.17
CA GLY A 159 7.71 -7.57 -4.06
C GLY A 159 7.50 -6.73 -2.78
N ALA A 160 6.60 -5.72 -2.80
CA ALA A 160 6.24 -4.95 -1.61
C ALA A 160 5.08 -5.59 -0.81
N ILE A 161 4.37 -6.57 -1.37
CA ILE A 161 3.26 -7.25 -0.69
C ILE A 161 3.80 -8.44 0.09
N VAL A 162 4.27 -8.19 1.31
CA VAL A 162 5.05 -9.15 2.09
C VAL A 162 4.62 -9.32 3.55
N ASP A 163 3.66 -8.56 4.02
CA ASP A 163 3.22 -8.62 5.42
C ASP A 163 2.35 -9.87 5.65
N LYS A 164 2.99 -10.95 6.10
CA LYS A 164 2.32 -12.22 6.43
C LYS A 164 1.37 -12.08 7.62
N ILE A 165 1.67 -11.15 8.54
CA ILE A 165 0.82 -10.79 9.68
C ILE A 165 0.28 -9.38 9.41
N ALA A 166 -0.98 -9.30 8.97
CA ALA A 166 -1.63 -8.03 8.73
C ALA A 166 -2.29 -7.53 10.03
N HIS A 167 -1.57 -6.69 10.79
CA HIS A 167 -2.07 -6.17 12.08
C HIS A 167 -3.38 -5.36 11.93
N ARG A 168 -3.63 -4.80 10.75
CA ARG A 168 -4.83 -4.02 10.43
C ARG A 168 -5.95 -4.85 9.81
N LYS A 169 -5.82 -6.18 9.77
CA LYS A 169 -6.74 -7.08 9.07
C LYS A 169 -8.21 -6.83 9.45
N GLU A 170 -8.54 -6.83 10.73
CA GLU A 170 -9.92 -6.66 11.20
C GLU A 170 -10.51 -5.30 10.78
N LYS A 171 -9.73 -4.23 10.87
CA LYS A 171 -10.17 -2.89 10.45
C LYS A 171 -10.37 -2.80 8.93
N VAL A 172 -9.50 -3.43 8.15
CA VAL A 172 -9.62 -3.48 6.69
C VAL A 172 -10.84 -4.29 6.27
N LEU A 173 -11.07 -5.46 6.88
CA LEU A 173 -12.26 -6.26 6.61
C LEU A 173 -13.54 -5.49 6.94
N ALA A 174 -13.57 -4.79 8.08
CA ALA A 174 -14.71 -3.94 8.44
C ALA A 174 -14.95 -2.82 7.40
N ALA A 175 -13.88 -2.17 6.91
CA ALA A 175 -13.98 -1.13 5.89
C ALA A 175 -14.51 -1.67 4.55
N ILE A 176 -14.04 -2.85 4.11
CA ILE A 176 -14.52 -3.50 2.89
C ILE A 176 -16.02 -3.85 3.03
N MET A 177 -16.41 -4.46 4.14
CA MET A 177 -17.80 -4.86 4.37
C MET A 177 -18.73 -3.65 4.47
N ALA A 178 -18.35 -2.61 5.22
CA ALA A 178 -19.16 -1.40 5.38
C ALA A 178 -19.33 -0.62 4.07
N SER A 179 -18.35 -0.69 3.17
CA SER A 179 -18.41 -0.04 1.85
C SER A 179 -19.02 -0.91 0.74
N HIS A 180 -19.42 -2.16 1.05
CA HIS A 180 -19.84 -3.16 0.05
C HIS A 180 -18.78 -3.42 -1.03
N GLY A 181 -17.50 -3.30 -0.68
CA GLY A 181 -16.37 -3.55 -1.57
C GLY A 181 -15.95 -5.03 -1.63
N GLY A 182 -14.70 -5.29 -2.00
CA GLY A 182 -14.20 -6.65 -2.19
C GLY A 182 -12.73 -6.84 -1.88
N ALA A 183 -12.32 -8.11 -1.79
CA ALA A 183 -10.93 -8.50 -1.62
C ALA A 183 -10.51 -9.43 -2.78
N TRP A 184 -9.36 -9.16 -3.38
CA TRP A 184 -8.89 -9.80 -4.60
C TRP A 184 -7.49 -10.38 -4.40
N ILE A 185 -7.23 -11.49 -5.05
CA ILE A 185 -5.89 -12.10 -5.09
C ILE A 185 -5.47 -12.20 -6.55
N ALA A 186 -4.31 -11.64 -6.90
CA ALA A 186 -3.76 -11.67 -8.24
C ALA A 186 -2.46 -12.46 -8.29
N ASP A 187 -2.28 -13.23 -9.36
CA ASP A 187 -1.05 -13.93 -9.67
C ASP A 187 -0.09 -13.08 -10.53
N ASN A 188 1.08 -13.64 -10.85
CA ASN A 188 2.09 -12.93 -11.61
C ASN A 188 1.67 -12.64 -13.08
N GLU A 189 0.86 -13.49 -13.70
CA GLU A 189 0.35 -13.29 -15.06
C GLU A 189 -0.70 -12.19 -15.11
N GLU A 190 -1.61 -12.16 -14.11
CA GLU A 190 -2.61 -11.11 -13.97
C GLU A 190 -1.93 -9.75 -13.76
N ILE A 191 -0.83 -9.69 -12.97
CA ILE A 191 -0.04 -8.48 -12.78
C ILE A 191 0.63 -8.02 -14.10
N ARG A 192 1.26 -8.93 -14.87
CA ARG A 192 1.86 -8.58 -16.16
C ARG A 192 0.81 -8.10 -17.16
N THR A 193 -0.34 -8.76 -17.20
CA THR A 193 -1.47 -8.36 -18.05
C THR A 193 -1.95 -6.96 -17.69
N ALA A 194 -2.07 -6.64 -16.39
CA ALA A 194 -2.45 -5.33 -15.91
C ALA A 194 -1.43 -4.25 -16.30
N MET A 195 -0.13 -4.54 -16.19
CA MET A 195 0.92 -3.61 -16.64
C MET A 195 0.81 -3.30 -18.14
N LYS A 196 0.60 -4.34 -18.97
CA LYS A 196 0.45 -4.19 -20.43
C LYS A 196 -0.77 -3.34 -20.77
N ILE A 197 -1.93 -3.67 -20.20
CA ILE A 197 -3.18 -2.93 -20.43
C ILE A 197 -3.05 -1.47 -20.01
N THR A 198 -2.40 -1.19 -18.87
CA THR A 198 -2.17 0.18 -18.42
C THR A 198 -1.28 0.95 -19.39
N HIS A 199 -0.18 0.34 -19.84
CA HIS A 199 0.72 0.95 -20.80
C HIS A 199 0.02 1.29 -22.13
N GLU A 200 -0.80 0.36 -22.64
CA GLU A 200 -1.50 0.52 -23.92
C GLU A 200 -2.68 1.52 -23.88
N ASN A 201 -3.27 1.77 -22.71
CA ASN A 201 -4.51 2.56 -22.57
C ASN A 201 -4.37 3.82 -21.72
N ALA A 202 -3.19 4.13 -21.19
CA ALA A 202 -2.94 5.30 -20.33
C ALA A 202 -1.67 6.05 -20.74
N ASP A 203 -1.62 6.55 -21.98
CA ASP A 203 -0.56 7.39 -22.53
C ASP A 203 0.85 6.89 -22.19
N ASP A 204 1.11 5.61 -22.46
CA ASP A 204 2.38 4.92 -22.17
C ASP A 204 2.80 4.96 -20.67
N LEU A 205 1.85 5.10 -19.77
CA LEU A 205 2.10 5.13 -18.33
C LEU A 205 2.82 3.85 -17.87
N LYS A 206 4.06 4.00 -17.43
CA LYS A 206 4.82 2.92 -16.80
C LYS A 206 4.50 2.86 -15.31
N ILE A 207 4.00 1.73 -14.85
CA ILE A 207 3.69 1.51 -13.44
C ILE A 207 4.53 0.36 -12.88
N SER A 208 4.83 0.42 -11.60
CA SER A 208 5.51 -0.69 -10.91
C SER A 208 4.59 -1.92 -10.82
N THR A 209 5.21 -3.09 -10.67
CA THR A 209 4.47 -4.35 -10.43
C THR A 209 3.55 -4.30 -9.20
N ASN A 210 3.95 -3.54 -8.17
CA ASN A 210 3.12 -3.33 -6.99
C ASN A 210 1.86 -2.49 -7.31
N SER A 211 2.02 -1.43 -8.11
CA SER A 211 0.90 -0.58 -8.54
C SER A 211 -0.05 -1.32 -9.47
N ALA A 212 0.48 -2.19 -10.35
CA ALA A 212 -0.31 -2.98 -11.28
C ALA A 212 -1.33 -3.91 -10.60
N LEU A 213 -1.12 -4.24 -9.32
CA LEU A 213 -2.09 -5.00 -8.53
C LEU A 213 -3.48 -4.34 -8.49
N ALA A 214 -3.55 -3.01 -8.37
CA ALA A 214 -4.84 -2.31 -8.36
C ALA A 214 -5.62 -2.59 -9.66
N VAL A 215 -4.94 -2.48 -10.80
CA VAL A 215 -5.52 -2.72 -12.12
C VAL A 215 -5.86 -4.20 -12.30
N ALA A 216 -5.00 -5.12 -11.85
CA ALA A 216 -5.27 -6.56 -11.89
C ALA A 216 -6.54 -6.92 -11.10
N GLY A 217 -6.71 -6.32 -9.91
CA GLY A 217 -7.93 -6.48 -9.11
C GLY A 217 -9.17 -5.96 -9.79
N LEU A 218 -9.10 -4.78 -10.43
CA LEU A 218 -10.22 -4.22 -11.22
C LEU A 218 -10.60 -5.14 -12.38
N ILE A 219 -9.62 -5.58 -13.18
CA ILE A 219 -9.87 -6.51 -14.30
C ILE A 219 -10.55 -7.79 -13.79
N LYS A 220 -10.08 -8.31 -12.67
CA LYS A 220 -10.64 -9.51 -12.05
C LYS A 220 -12.06 -9.28 -11.55
N ALA A 221 -12.33 -8.15 -10.93
CA ALA A 221 -13.67 -7.77 -10.48
C ALA A 221 -14.66 -7.71 -11.65
N VAL A 222 -14.30 -7.03 -12.74
CA VAL A 222 -15.13 -6.95 -13.96
C VAL A 222 -15.38 -8.34 -14.55
N LYS A 223 -14.36 -9.20 -14.65
CA LYS A 223 -14.50 -10.60 -15.11
C LYS A 223 -15.45 -11.42 -14.22
N ASN A 224 -15.59 -11.06 -12.95
CA ASN A 224 -16.51 -11.70 -12.00
C ASN A 224 -17.87 -11.00 -11.90
N GLY A 225 -18.21 -10.15 -12.86
CA GLY A 225 -19.53 -9.54 -12.99
C GLY A 225 -19.75 -8.24 -12.22
N TRP A 226 -18.70 -7.66 -11.61
CA TRP A 226 -18.82 -6.35 -10.97
C TRP A 226 -19.00 -5.26 -12.01
N GLN A 227 -19.96 -4.37 -11.75
CA GLN A 227 -20.27 -3.22 -12.59
C GLN A 227 -20.49 -1.99 -11.72
N TRP A 228 -20.11 -0.83 -12.22
CA TRP A 228 -20.29 0.46 -11.55
C TRP A 228 -20.91 1.44 -12.51
N ASP A 229 -21.82 2.27 -12.01
CA ASP A 229 -22.49 3.34 -12.74
C ASP A 229 -21.71 4.67 -12.68
N GLY A 230 -20.43 4.62 -12.41
CA GLY A 230 -19.53 5.78 -12.31
C GLY A 230 -18.05 5.39 -12.31
N PRO A 231 -17.15 6.36 -12.15
CA PRO A 231 -15.72 6.15 -12.16
C PRO A 231 -15.23 5.16 -11.09
N VAL A 232 -14.17 4.43 -11.44
CA VAL A 232 -13.43 3.56 -10.54
C VAL A 232 -11.97 3.98 -10.56
N ALA A 233 -11.36 4.17 -9.39
CA ALA A 233 -9.96 4.55 -9.26
C ALA A 233 -9.08 3.34 -8.93
N CYS A 234 -7.91 3.26 -9.58
CA CYS A 234 -6.83 2.36 -9.23
C CYS A 234 -5.68 3.16 -8.61
N LEU A 235 -5.27 2.84 -7.38
CA LEU A 235 -4.15 3.55 -6.74
C LEU A 235 -2.81 3.11 -7.34
N ILE A 236 -2.14 4.05 -8.00
CA ILE A 236 -0.79 3.87 -8.54
C ILE A 236 0.20 4.54 -7.59
N THR A 237 0.90 3.72 -6.79
CA THR A 237 1.77 4.19 -5.69
C THR A 237 3.25 4.20 -6.05
N GLY A 238 3.61 3.90 -7.30
CA GLY A 238 5.00 3.92 -7.79
C GLY A 238 5.12 3.56 -9.26
N LYS A 239 6.22 4.03 -9.83
CA LYS A 239 6.68 3.73 -11.20
C LYS A 239 7.75 2.66 -11.19
#